data_e42f8dcb233216b90f29addc8230d4a0
#
_entry.id   e42f8dcb233216b90f29addc8230d4a0
#
_cell.length_a   1.000
_cell.length_b   1.000
_cell.length_c   1.000
_cell.angle_alpha   90.00
_cell.angle_beta   90.00
_cell.angle_gamma   90.00
#
_symmetry.space_group_name_H-M   'P 1'
#
loop_
_entity.id
_entity.type
_entity.pdbx_description
1 polymer ?
#
loop_
_entity_poly.entity_id
_entity_poly.type
_entity_poly.pdbx_seq_one_letter_code
_entity_poly.pdbx_strand_id
1 'polypeptide(L)'
;EVVRMIGLDNIPAESLPHDNFPKQTLTPAQRRAVTVKHELADRGMLETVTWSFTDSNIAQYFRRSEDVVLLMNPIAADLNEMRPSVLPNLLLGAKNNIARGYGNVSLFEVGPEFYGRKPGQQTLIAGGVRVGMTSKKHWSGEARAFDVFDVKADALAAIAAANGPFENAQITLDAPKYYHPGRSGVLRLGKNVLAYFGELHPSITKKTGIKQRVYAFEVYLDNIPLPRDSQGKAKKKLELSQFQPVDKDLAFVVDRKVRAIDVVSAAKTADRNAITEVRVFDLYEGENLPADKKSIAVSVTFQPVEKTFSDQDLEVLMNKIIQEMKKKCGA
;
A
#
# COMPACT_ATOMS: atom_id res chain seq x y z
N GLU A 1 41.26 16.45 -21.64
CA GLU A 1 42.34 16.25 -22.58
C GLU A 1 43.73 16.28 -21.90
N VAL A 2 44.08 17.30 -21.08
CA VAL A 2 45.37 17.37 -20.37
C VAL A 2 45.59 16.11 -19.51
N VAL A 3 44.62 15.71 -18.72
CA VAL A 3 44.69 14.52 -17.86
C VAL A 3 44.87 13.23 -18.68
N ARG A 4 44.24 13.15 -19.83
CA ARG A 4 44.41 11.99 -20.74
C ARG A 4 45.84 11.89 -21.29
N MET A 5 46.47 13.01 -21.53
CA MET A 5 47.85 13.04 -22.04
C MET A 5 48.90 12.77 -20.94
N ILE A 6 48.63 13.23 -19.72
CA ILE A 6 49.53 13.02 -18.58
C ILE A 6 49.38 11.63 -17.98
N GLY A 7 48.22 11.02 -18.14
CA GLY A 7 47.83 9.75 -17.53
C GLY A 7 47.03 9.94 -16.24
N LEU A 8 45.94 9.20 -16.13
CA LEU A 8 45.05 9.24 -14.94
C LEU A 8 45.77 8.79 -13.66
N ASP A 9 46.72 7.86 -13.80
CA ASP A 9 47.49 7.33 -12.67
C ASP A 9 48.42 8.37 -12.01
N ASN A 10 48.68 9.49 -12.69
CA ASN A 10 49.49 10.61 -12.16
C ASN A 10 48.66 11.65 -11.40
N ILE A 11 47.35 11.46 -11.25
CA ILE A 11 46.49 12.32 -10.44
C ILE A 11 46.61 11.89 -8.98
N PRO A 12 47.08 12.76 -8.08
CA PRO A 12 47.14 12.44 -6.65
C PRO A 12 45.73 12.22 -6.11
N ALA A 13 45.51 11.15 -5.35
CA ALA A 13 44.28 10.93 -4.63
C ALA A 13 44.26 11.82 -3.38
N GLU A 14 43.36 12.78 -3.35
CA GLU A 14 43.12 13.62 -2.18
C GLU A 14 41.88 13.17 -1.43
N SER A 15 41.97 13.02 -0.10
CA SER A 15 40.84 12.75 0.74
C SER A 15 39.92 13.98 0.79
N LEU A 16 38.61 13.73 0.71
CA LEU A 16 37.64 14.80 0.94
C LEU A 16 37.81 15.38 2.36
N PRO A 17 37.73 16.71 2.54
CA PRO A 17 37.82 17.32 3.87
C PRO A 17 36.65 16.85 4.73
N HIS A 18 36.95 16.32 5.93
CA HIS A 18 35.94 15.76 6.85
C HIS A 18 35.08 16.82 7.54
N ASP A 19 35.57 18.06 7.61
CA ASP A 19 34.95 19.13 8.40
C ASP A 19 33.58 19.60 7.86
N ASN A 20 33.32 19.36 6.59
CA ASN A 20 32.10 19.78 5.90
C ASN A 20 31.12 18.63 5.56
N PHE A 21 31.36 17.42 6.06
CA PHE A 21 30.44 16.34 5.82
C PHE A 21 29.12 16.57 6.58
N PRO A 22 27.96 16.52 5.91
CA PRO A 22 26.70 16.57 6.61
C PRO A 22 26.59 15.38 7.58
N LYS A 23 26.14 15.65 8.81
CA LYS A 23 25.95 14.62 9.85
C LYS A 23 25.04 13.47 9.43
N GLN A 24 24.20 13.68 8.41
CA GLN A 24 23.31 12.67 7.84
C GLN A 24 23.64 12.46 6.36
N THR A 25 24.07 11.26 6.01
CA THR A 25 24.44 10.87 4.64
C THR A 25 23.24 10.84 3.69
N LEU A 26 22.06 10.46 4.20
CA LEU A 26 20.82 10.37 3.43
C LEU A 26 19.82 11.43 3.88
N THR A 27 19.21 12.10 2.93
CA THR A 27 18.05 12.95 3.21
C THR A 27 16.88 12.12 3.75
N PRO A 28 15.92 12.72 4.47
CA PRO A 28 14.72 11.99 4.92
C PRO A 28 13.95 11.28 3.79
N ALA A 29 13.87 11.90 2.60
CA ALA A 29 13.23 11.31 1.43
C ALA A 29 13.99 10.08 0.91
N GLN A 30 15.33 10.16 0.81
CA GLN A 30 16.16 9.02 0.40
C GLN A 30 16.07 7.88 1.40
N ARG A 31 16.12 8.17 2.71
CA ARG A 31 15.97 7.14 3.76
C ARG A 31 14.61 6.46 3.67
N ARG A 32 13.54 7.24 3.45
CA ARG A 32 12.17 6.72 3.25
C ARG A 32 12.15 5.72 2.09
N ALA A 33 12.71 6.08 0.93
CA ALA A 33 12.77 5.20 -0.24
C ALA A 33 13.48 3.88 0.08
N VAL A 34 14.64 3.93 0.75
CA VAL A 34 15.40 2.73 1.14
C VAL A 34 14.60 1.86 2.10
N THR A 35 13.96 2.46 3.12
CA THR A 35 13.17 1.68 4.10
C THR A 35 11.97 1.00 3.43
N VAL A 36 11.28 1.69 2.51
CA VAL A 36 10.17 1.11 1.76
C VAL A 36 10.64 -0.04 0.85
N LYS A 37 11.80 0.08 0.22
CA LYS A 37 12.38 -1.03 -0.58
C LYS A 37 12.62 -2.27 0.27
N HIS A 38 13.21 -2.12 1.46
CA HIS A 38 13.43 -3.24 2.38
C HIS A 38 12.10 -3.87 2.82
N GLU A 39 11.11 -3.06 3.21
CA GLU A 39 9.79 -3.56 3.62
C GLU A 39 9.13 -4.40 2.53
N LEU A 40 9.13 -3.91 1.27
CA LEU A 40 8.51 -4.65 0.17
C LEU A 40 9.28 -5.93 -0.17
N ALA A 41 10.62 -5.93 -0.05
CA ALA A 41 11.43 -7.13 -0.21
C ALA A 41 11.15 -8.16 0.89
N ASP A 42 11.04 -7.73 2.15
CA ASP A 42 10.69 -8.58 3.30
C ASP A 42 9.29 -9.20 3.16
N ARG A 43 8.40 -8.55 2.42
CA ARG A 43 7.08 -9.08 2.04
C ARG A 43 7.12 -10.05 0.85
N GLY A 44 8.30 -10.49 0.44
CA GLY A 44 8.51 -11.48 -0.61
C GLY A 44 8.33 -10.95 -2.03
N MET A 45 8.47 -9.64 -2.24
CA MET A 45 8.47 -9.05 -3.57
C MET A 45 9.92 -8.89 -4.08
N LEU A 46 10.12 -8.99 -5.39
CA LEU A 46 11.40 -8.78 -6.04
C LEU A 46 11.49 -7.35 -6.57
N GLU A 47 12.55 -6.64 -6.20
CA GLU A 47 12.80 -5.31 -6.73
C GLU A 47 13.15 -5.37 -8.23
N THR A 48 12.56 -4.48 -8.99
CA THR A 48 12.94 -4.20 -10.38
C THR A 48 13.47 -2.78 -10.48
N VAL A 49 14.41 -2.58 -11.40
CA VAL A 49 14.90 -1.26 -11.78
C VAL A 49 14.69 -1.15 -13.28
N THR A 50 13.64 -0.44 -13.67
CA THR A 50 13.27 -0.29 -15.07
C THR A 50 13.59 1.10 -15.59
N TRP A 51 13.55 1.28 -16.90
CA TRP A 51 13.74 2.60 -17.51
C TRP A 51 12.63 3.57 -17.07
N SER A 52 12.97 4.85 -16.95
CA SER A 52 11.97 5.91 -16.79
C SER A 52 11.11 6.13 -18.04
N PHE A 53 11.33 5.36 -19.08
CA PHE A 53 10.65 5.38 -20.37
C PHE A 53 9.76 4.16 -20.51
N THR A 54 8.69 4.31 -21.30
CA THR A 54 7.75 3.22 -21.59
C THR A 54 7.10 3.42 -22.94
N ASP A 55 6.42 2.38 -23.45
CA ASP A 55 5.64 2.45 -24.66
C ASP A 55 4.39 3.31 -24.45
N SER A 56 4.24 4.35 -25.26
CA SER A 56 3.06 5.25 -25.24
C SER A 56 1.75 4.49 -25.51
N ASN A 57 1.78 3.37 -26.25
CA ASN A 57 0.60 2.52 -26.46
C ASN A 57 0.08 1.89 -25.17
N ILE A 58 0.95 1.66 -24.19
CA ILE A 58 0.55 1.14 -22.88
C ILE A 58 0.42 2.27 -21.89
N ALA A 59 1.31 3.27 -21.88
CA ALA A 59 1.30 4.42 -20.98
C ALA A 59 -0.04 5.15 -20.98
N GLN A 60 -0.68 5.30 -22.15
CA GLN A 60 -1.96 6.01 -22.30
C GLN A 60 -3.06 5.56 -21.34
N TYR A 61 -3.06 4.29 -20.92
CA TYR A 61 -4.05 3.75 -19.99
C TYR A 61 -3.80 4.13 -18.53
N PHE A 62 -2.58 4.57 -18.20
CA PHE A 62 -2.14 4.91 -16.85
C PHE A 62 -1.96 6.42 -16.64
N ARG A 63 -2.22 7.22 -17.68
CA ARG A 63 -2.15 8.69 -17.56
C ARG A 63 -3.25 9.20 -16.63
N ARG A 64 -2.86 10.07 -15.73
CA ARG A 64 -3.76 10.81 -14.82
C ARG A 64 -3.82 12.32 -15.16
N SER A 65 -3.01 12.74 -16.09
CA SER A 65 -2.92 14.09 -16.64
C SER A 65 -2.98 14.03 -18.17
N GLU A 66 -3.41 15.10 -18.80
CA GLU A 66 -3.35 15.27 -20.26
C GLU A 66 -1.95 15.65 -20.74
N ASP A 67 -1.06 16.05 -19.82
CA ASP A 67 0.33 16.39 -20.13
C ASP A 67 1.15 15.13 -20.40
N VAL A 68 1.35 14.84 -21.68
CA VAL A 68 2.17 13.72 -22.13
C VAL A 68 3.59 14.19 -22.37
N VAL A 69 4.57 13.45 -21.84
CA VAL A 69 6.00 13.74 -22.02
C VAL A 69 6.59 12.77 -23.02
N LEU A 70 6.49 13.10 -24.31
CA LEU A 70 7.10 12.30 -25.39
C LEU A 70 8.58 12.67 -25.55
N LEU A 71 9.38 11.67 -25.88
CA LEU A 71 10.80 11.83 -26.20
C LEU A 71 10.96 12.14 -27.68
N MET A 72 11.75 13.17 -27.99
CA MET A 72 12.04 13.52 -29.40
C MET A 72 12.90 12.47 -30.10
N ASN A 73 13.88 11.92 -29.37
CA ASN A 73 14.84 10.93 -29.87
C ASN A 73 14.85 9.72 -28.93
N PRO A 74 13.82 8.86 -28.97
CA PRO A 74 13.76 7.69 -28.08
C PRO A 74 14.86 6.69 -28.47
N ILE A 75 15.43 6.01 -27.46
CA ILE A 75 16.46 4.99 -27.63
C ILE A 75 15.92 3.74 -28.38
N ALA A 76 14.61 3.51 -28.27
CA ALA A 76 13.87 2.48 -28.99
C ALA A 76 12.44 2.97 -29.26
N ALA A 77 11.79 2.44 -30.28
CA ALA A 77 10.45 2.89 -30.70
C ALA A 77 9.38 2.66 -29.62
N ASP A 78 9.56 1.66 -28.77
CA ASP A 78 8.71 1.27 -27.66
C ASP A 78 9.13 1.91 -26.30
N LEU A 79 10.08 2.85 -26.32
CA LEU A 79 10.54 3.62 -25.17
C LEU A 79 10.41 5.11 -25.43
N ASN A 80 9.25 5.55 -25.90
CA ASN A 80 9.03 6.87 -26.50
C ASN A 80 8.30 7.87 -25.61
N GLU A 81 7.91 7.47 -24.38
CA GLU A 81 7.21 8.32 -23.40
C GLU A 81 7.83 8.19 -22.02
N MET A 82 7.97 9.31 -21.31
CA MET A 82 8.26 9.28 -19.88
C MET A 82 7.08 8.64 -19.14
N ARG A 83 7.35 7.64 -18.33
CA ARG A 83 6.32 6.81 -17.68
C ARG A 83 5.41 7.63 -16.76
N PRO A 84 4.08 7.61 -16.98
CA PRO A 84 3.10 8.26 -16.09
C PRO A 84 2.81 7.45 -14.82
N SER A 85 3.33 6.22 -14.74
CA SER A 85 3.26 5.27 -13.62
C SER A 85 4.37 4.24 -13.79
N VAL A 86 4.78 3.59 -12.72
CA VAL A 86 5.71 2.43 -12.79
C VAL A 86 5.02 1.14 -13.26
N LEU A 87 3.68 1.09 -13.20
CA LEU A 87 2.91 -0.12 -13.52
C LEU A 87 3.10 -0.64 -14.94
N PRO A 88 3.17 0.19 -16.02
CA PRO A 88 3.45 -0.31 -17.37
C PRO A 88 4.70 -1.18 -17.44
N ASN A 89 5.79 -0.73 -16.85
CA ASN A 89 7.07 -1.43 -16.89
C ASN A 89 7.05 -2.70 -16.01
N LEU A 90 6.39 -2.63 -14.84
CA LEU A 90 6.17 -3.80 -13.98
C LEU A 90 5.30 -4.87 -14.67
N LEU A 91 4.29 -4.46 -15.44
CA LEU A 91 3.45 -5.38 -16.23
C LEU A 91 4.25 -6.05 -17.34
N LEU A 92 5.14 -5.32 -18.01
CA LEU A 92 6.05 -5.89 -19.01
C LEU A 92 6.98 -6.91 -18.35
N GLY A 93 7.55 -6.57 -17.19
CA GLY A 93 8.37 -7.48 -16.40
C GLY A 93 7.60 -8.74 -15.99
N ALA A 94 6.37 -8.59 -15.50
CA ALA A 94 5.51 -9.72 -15.13
C ALA A 94 5.17 -10.60 -16.34
N LYS A 95 4.78 -10.01 -17.48
CA LYS A 95 4.52 -10.71 -18.73
C LYS A 95 5.72 -11.57 -19.17
N ASN A 96 6.91 -10.97 -19.14
CA ASN A 96 8.13 -11.66 -19.58
C ASN A 96 8.48 -12.84 -18.66
N ASN A 97 8.26 -12.70 -17.34
CA ASN A 97 8.46 -13.79 -16.39
C ASN A 97 7.43 -14.90 -16.58
N ILE A 98 6.16 -14.57 -16.76
CA ILE A 98 5.10 -15.55 -17.04
C ILE A 98 5.39 -16.31 -18.33
N ALA A 99 5.83 -15.63 -19.39
CA ALA A 99 6.20 -16.27 -20.67
C ALA A 99 7.38 -17.25 -20.52
N ARG A 100 8.23 -17.07 -19.50
CA ARG A 100 9.34 -17.99 -19.17
C ARG A 100 8.94 -19.10 -18.20
N GLY A 101 7.65 -19.24 -17.88
CA GLY A 101 7.11 -20.29 -17.01
C GLY A 101 7.02 -19.94 -15.52
N TYR A 102 7.37 -18.71 -15.11
CA TYR A 102 7.18 -18.26 -13.73
C TYR A 102 5.73 -17.79 -13.53
N GLY A 103 4.86 -18.72 -13.12
CA GLY A 103 3.42 -18.43 -12.98
C GLY A 103 3.06 -17.52 -11.79
N ASN A 104 3.91 -17.48 -10.75
CA ASN A 104 3.74 -16.65 -9.56
C ASN A 104 4.76 -15.51 -9.60
N VAL A 105 4.30 -14.29 -9.77
CA VAL A 105 5.15 -13.10 -9.95
C VAL A 105 4.75 -12.03 -8.95
N SER A 106 5.72 -11.55 -8.18
CA SER A 106 5.57 -10.44 -7.24
C SER A 106 6.73 -9.49 -7.45
N LEU A 107 6.48 -8.38 -8.14
CA LEU A 107 7.50 -7.38 -8.49
C LEU A 107 7.14 -6.02 -7.91
N PHE A 108 8.16 -5.26 -7.53
CA PHE A 108 7.98 -3.87 -7.13
C PHE A 108 9.11 -2.98 -7.66
N GLU A 109 8.86 -1.69 -7.70
CA GLU A 109 9.85 -0.67 -8.00
C GLU A 109 9.59 0.58 -7.18
N VAL A 110 10.66 1.21 -6.68
CA VAL A 110 10.61 2.55 -6.10
C VAL A 110 11.33 3.49 -7.03
N GLY A 111 10.58 4.35 -7.71
CA GLY A 111 11.12 5.23 -8.74
C GLY A 111 10.17 6.38 -9.08
N PRO A 112 10.60 7.32 -9.93
CA PRO A 112 9.79 8.46 -10.32
C PRO A 112 8.71 8.08 -11.35
N GLU A 113 7.59 8.77 -11.28
CA GLU A 113 6.63 8.95 -12.35
C GLU A 113 6.59 10.41 -12.80
N PHE A 114 6.18 10.67 -14.03
CA PHE A 114 6.24 11.99 -14.65
C PHE A 114 4.82 12.44 -15.04
N TYR A 115 4.45 13.65 -14.60
CA TYR A 115 3.11 14.21 -14.83
C TYR A 115 3.12 15.55 -15.56
N GLY A 116 4.28 16.00 -16.02
CA GLY A 116 4.40 17.23 -16.77
C GLY A 116 5.77 17.40 -17.44
N ARG A 117 5.88 18.43 -18.31
CA ARG A 117 7.04 18.67 -19.18
C ARG A 117 8.13 19.52 -18.55
N LYS A 118 7.88 20.13 -17.38
CA LYS A 118 8.84 21.01 -16.71
C LYS A 118 9.71 20.19 -15.74
N PRO A 119 10.98 20.52 -15.57
CA PRO A 119 11.81 19.94 -14.54
C PRO A 119 11.13 20.00 -13.16
N GLY A 120 11.17 18.90 -12.41
CA GLY A 120 10.51 18.80 -11.10
C GLY A 120 9.03 18.36 -11.16
N GLN A 121 8.39 18.28 -12.33
CA GLN A 121 7.05 17.73 -12.48
C GLN A 121 7.08 16.19 -12.49
N GLN A 122 7.57 15.64 -11.41
CA GLN A 122 7.66 14.22 -11.14
C GLN A 122 7.37 13.95 -9.67
N THR A 123 7.02 12.73 -9.34
CA THR A 123 6.83 12.29 -7.96
C THR A 123 7.44 10.92 -7.75
N LEU A 124 8.01 10.69 -6.57
CA LEU A 124 8.57 9.41 -6.18
C LEU A 124 7.46 8.49 -5.69
N ILE A 125 7.32 7.35 -6.32
CA ILE A 125 6.33 6.33 -5.94
C ILE A 125 6.99 4.99 -5.65
N ALA A 126 6.34 4.20 -4.81
CA ALA A 126 6.57 2.77 -4.68
C ALA A 126 5.39 2.05 -5.31
N GLY A 127 5.61 1.32 -6.40
CA GLY A 127 4.57 0.54 -7.06
C GLY A 127 4.90 -0.93 -7.10
N GLY A 128 3.88 -1.78 -7.12
CA GLY A 128 4.07 -3.22 -7.19
C GLY A 128 2.92 -3.96 -7.84
N VAL A 129 3.23 -5.15 -8.32
CA VAL A 129 2.26 -6.08 -8.92
C VAL A 129 2.41 -7.48 -8.35
N ARG A 130 1.27 -8.16 -8.14
CA ARG A 130 1.19 -9.57 -7.75
C ARG A 130 0.31 -10.33 -8.74
N VAL A 131 0.81 -11.48 -9.19
CA VAL A 131 0.15 -12.36 -10.18
C VAL A 131 0.30 -13.80 -9.73
N GLY A 132 -0.74 -14.61 -9.87
CA GLY A 132 -0.71 -16.04 -9.57
C GLY A 132 -1.09 -16.36 -8.14
N MET A 133 -0.31 -17.25 -7.50
CA MET A 133 -0.59 -17.81 -6.19
C MET A 133 0.35 -17.24 -5.12
N THR A 134 -0.11 -17.18 -3.88
CA THR A 134 0.67 -16.68 -2.73
C THR A 134 1.89 -17.54 -2.39
N SER A 135 1.84 -18.82 -2.71
CA SER A 135 2.95 -19.75 -2.51
C SER A 135 2.99 -20.81 -3.61
N LYS A 136 4.07 -21.54 -3.71
CA LYS A 136 4.12 -22.79 -4.51
C LYS A 136 3.35 -23.88 -3.77
N LYS A 137 2.83 -24.87 -4.53
CA LYS A 137 2.19 -26.04 -3.93
C LYS A 137 3.18 -26.74 -2.98
N HIS A 138 2.76 -27.01 -1.76
CA HIS A 138 3.54 -27.72 -0.75
C HIS A 138 2.63 -28.59 0.11
N TRP A 139 3.23 -29.48 0.89
CA TRP A 139 2.51 -30.51 1.65
C TRP A 139 1.79 -29.96 2.90
N SER A 140 2.25 -28.87 3.48
CA SER A 140 1.76 -28.36 4.76
C SER A 140 0.63 -27.33 4.65
N GLY A 141 0.12 -27.06 3.45
CA GLY A 141 -0.99 -26.12 3.26
C GLY A 141 -1.35 -25.92 1.80
N GLU A 142 -2.49 -25.31 1.57
CA GLU A 142 -2.98 -24.96 0.24
C GLU A 142 -2.56 -23.54 -0.13
N ALA A 143 -2.04 -23.39 -1.34
CA ALA A 143 -1.77 -22.09 -1.90
C ALA A 143 -3.08 -21.45 -2.36
N ARG A 144 -3.32 -20.19 -2.00
CA ARG A 144 -4.43 -19.39 -2.54
C ARG A 144 -3.97 -18.45 -3.62
N ALA A 145 -4.86 -18.02 -4.49
CA ALA A 145 -4.59 -16.94 -5.41
C ALA A 145 -4.39 -15.61 -4.65
N PHE A 146 -3.56 -14.73 -5.20
CA PHE A 146 -3.50 -13.36 -4.71
C PHE A 146 -4.87 -12.69 -4.87
N ASP A 147 -5.15 -11.72 -3.99
CA ASP A 147 -6.36 -10.93 -4.00
C ASP A 147 -6.10 -9.43 -3.71
N VAL A 148 -7.17 -8.65 -3.65
CA VAL A 148 -7.10 -7.21 -3.39
C VAL A 148 -6.54 -6.88 -2.00
N PHE A 149 -6.70 -7.77 -1.03
CA PHE A 149 -6.22 -7.54 0.33
C PHE A 149 -4.72 -7.72 0.46
N ASP A 150 -4.09 -8.55 -0.39
CA ASP A 150 -2.63 -8.70 -0.44
C ASP A 150 -1.97 -7.36 -0.84
N VAL A 151 -2.42 -6.76 -1.94
CA VAL A 151 -1.84 -5.47 -2.41
C VAL A 151 -2.27 -4.29 -1.55
N LYS A 152 -3.43 -4.37 -0.88
CA LYS A 152 -3.79 -3.42 0.18
C LYS A 152 -2.82 -3.49 1.35
N ALA A 153 -2.47 -4.69 1.80
CA ALA A 153 -1.51 -4.91 2.87
C ALA A 153 -0.10 -4.42 2.47
N ASP A 154 0.32 -4.64 1.21
CA ASP A 154 1.58 -4.11 0.68
C ASP A 154 1.61 -2.58 0.69
N ALA A 155 0.52 -1.94 0.24
CA ALA A 155 0.41 -0.48 0.25
C ALA A 155 0.45 0.10 1.68
N LEU A 156 -0.26 -0.52 2.62
CA LEU A 156 -0.25 -0.10 4.03
C LEU A 156 1.12 -0.29 4.67
N ALA A 157 1.81 -1.40 4.40
CA ALA A 157 3.16 -1.66 4.88
C ALA A 157 4.16 -0.63 4.34
N ALA A 158 4.08 -0.31 3.04
CA ALA A 158 4.92 0.72 2.44
C ALA A 158 4.67 2.12 3.06
N ILE A 159 3.40 2.48 3.34
CA ILE A 159 3.06 3.74 4.03
C ILE A 159 3.63 3.74 5.46
N ALA A 160 3.51 2.62 6.19
CA ALA A 160 4.04 2.47 7.55
C ALA A 160 5.56 2.58 7.57
N ALA A 161 6.26 1.88 6.65
CA ALA A 161 7.72 1.95 6.48
C ALA A 161 8.20 3.36 6.12
N ALA A 162 7.39 4.12 5.38
CA ALA A 162 7.63 5.52 5.08
C ALA A 162 7.37 6.47 6.27
N ASN A 163 7.05 5.96 7.46
CA ASN A 163 6.58 6.71 8.64
C ASN A 163 5.30 7.51 8.36
N GLY A 164 4.45 7.02 7.48
CA GLY A 164 3.15 7.62 7.18
C GLY A 164 2.06 7.22 8.19
N PRO A 165 0.99 8.02 8.30
CA PRO A 165 -0.11 7.78 9.24
C PRO A 165 -1.10 6.72 8.70
N PHE A 166 -0.65 5.49 8.55
CA PHE A 166 -1.44 4.41 7.93
C PHE A 166 -2.70 4.03 8.75
N GLU A 167 -2.66 4.14 10.07
CA GLU A 167 -3.80 3.85 10.96
C GLU A 167 -4.98 4.81 10.75
N ASN A 168 -4.69 6.04 10.34
CA ASN A 168 -5.67 7.09 10.09
C ASN A 168 -6.05 7.21 8.61
N ALA A 169 -5.52 6.34 7.75
CA ALA A 169 -5.81 6.37 6.33
C ALA A 169 -7.27 5.98 6.06
N GLN A 170 -7.99 6.88 5.41
CA GLN A 170 -9.35 6.64 4.97
C GLN A 170 -9.35 5.86 3.65
N ILE A 171 -10.29 4.94 3.49
CA ILE A 171 -10.45 4.16 2.26
C ILE A 171 -11.66 4.71 1.48
N THR A 172 -11.42 5.11 0.23
CA THR A 172 -12.44 5.53 -0.73
C THR A 172 -12.41 4.63 -1.97
N LEU A 173 -13.48 4.66 -2.79
CA LEU A 173 -13.66 3.74 -3.92
C LEU A 173 -13.43 4.41 -5.29
N ASP A 174 -12.81 5.58 -5.30
CA ASP A 174 -12.58 6.41 -6.49
C ASP A 174 -11.17 6.19 -7.10
N ALA A 175 -10.75 4.94 -7.19
CA ALA A 175 -9.50 4.56 -7.84
C ALA A 175 -9.53 4.90 -9.35
N PRO A 176 -8.35 5.16 -9.97
CA PRO A 176 -8.25 5.42 -11.41
C PRO A 176 -8.88 4.31 -12.26
N LYS A 177 -9.33 4.64 -13.47
CA LYS A 177 -10.06 3.74 -14.38
C LYS A 177 -9.28 2.49 -14.82
N TYR A 178 -7.98 2.47 -14.67
CA TYR A 178 -7.17 1.28 -14.93
C TYR A 178 -7.22 0.24 -13.80
N TYR A 179 -7.82 0.58 -12.66
CA TYR A 179 -8.22 -0.39 -11.64
C TYR A 179 -9.65 -0.87 -11.85
N HIS A 180 -9.95 -2.06 -11.35
CA HIS A 180 -11.30 -2.63 -11.38
C HIS A 180 -12.24 -1.88 -10.41
N PRO A 181 -13.41 -1.37 -10.86
CA PRO A 181 -14.25 -0.48 -10.05
C PRO A 181 -14.78 -1.11 -8.76
N GLY A 182 -15.00 -2.44 -8.75
CA GLY A 182 -15.53 -3.14 -7.56
C GLY A 182 -14.46 -3.85 -6.72
N ARG A 183 -13.17 -3.84 -7.14
CA ARG A 183 -12.07 -4.52 -6.45
C ARG A 183 -10.82 -3.64 -6.38
N SER A 184 -11.01 -2.41 -5.97
CA SER A 184 -9.94 -1.44 -5.79
C SER A 184 -10.32 -0.41 -4.73
N GLY A 185 -9.34 0.35 -4.28
CA GLY A 185 -9.53 1.41 -3.32
C GLY A 185 -8.40 2.42 -3.35
N VAL A 186 -8.64 3.52 -2.64
CA VAL A 186 -7.70 4.63 -2.46
C VAL A 186 -7.46 4.83 -0.98
N LEU A 187 -6.21 4.88 -0.57
CA LEU A 187 -5.82 5.28 0.78
C LEU A 187 -5.59 6.78 0.79
N ARG A 188 -6.29 7.50 1.67
CA ARG A 188 -6.24 8.96 1.75
C ARG A 188 -5.99 9.46 3.17
N LEU A 189 -5.36 10.63 3.25
CA LEU A 189 -5.30 11.45 4.44
C LEU A 189 -6.02 12.78 4.14
N GLY A 190 -7.31 12.84 4.46
CA GLY A 190 -8.17 13.93 4.02
C GLY A 190 -8.28 13.97 2.48
N LYS A 191 -7.89 15.08 1.87
CA LYS A 191 -7.87 15.24 0.40
C LYS A 191 -6.63 14.63 -0.26
N ASN A 192 -5.60 14.32 0.51
CA ASN A 192 -4.33 13.85 0.01
C ASN A 192 -4.36 12.35 -0.26
N VAL A 193 -4.08 11.95 -1.50
CA VAL A 193 -3.97 10.54 -1.90
C VAL A 193 -2.61 10.01 -1.47
N LEU A 194 -2.62 8.97 -0.64
CA LEU A 194 -1.40 8.26 -0.22
C LEU A 194 -1.10 7.08 -1.12
N ALA A 195 -2.13 6.32 -1.52
CA ALA A 195 -1.95 5.17 -2.39
C ALA A 195 -3.22 4.79 -3.16
N TYR A 196 -3.02 4.13 -4.30
CA TYR A 196 -4.02 3.32 -4.98
C TYR A 196 -3.67 1.85 -4.81
N PHE A 197 -4.68 0.98 -4.75
CA PHE A 197 -4.51 -0.47 -4.69
C PHE A 197 -5.72 -1.19 -5.29
N GLY A 198 -5.50 -2.38 -5.82
CA GLY A 198 -6.61 -3.21 -6.30
C GLY A 198 -6.24 -4.15 -7.43
N GLU A 199 -7.26 -4.82 -7.96
CA GLU A 199 -7.16 -5.58 -9.20
C GLU A 199 -7.09 -4.62 -10.39
N LEU A 200 -6.19 -4.83 -11.32
CA LEU A 200 -6.16 -4.07 -12.56
C LEU A 200 -7.38 -4.45 -13.43
N HIS A 201 -7.91 -3.46 -14.15
CA HIS A 201 -9.07 -3.70 -15.00
C HIS A 201 -8.75 -4.77 -16.07
N PRO A 202 -9.64 -5.76 -16.33
CA PRO A 202 -9.39 -6.84 -17.29
C PRO A 202 -9.04 -6.34 -18.71
N SER A 203 -9.52 -5.17 -19.11
CA SER A 203 -9.15 -4.57 -20.39
C SER A 203 -7.67 -4.22 -20.47
N ILE A 204 -7.05 -3.84 -19.34
CA ILE A 204 -5.62 -3.51 -19.26
C ILE A 204 -4.79 -4.79 -19.35
N THR A 205 -5.11 -5.80 -18.54
CA THR A 205 -4.39 -7.09 -18.57
C THR A 205 -4.48 -7.76 -19.93
N LYS A 206 -5.63 -7.69 -20.60
CA LYS A 206 -5.78 -8.17 -21.99
C LYS A 206 -4.85 -7.44 -22.97
N LYS A 207 -4.73 -6.11 -22.88
CA LYS A 207 -3.87 -5.31 -23.76
C LYS A 207 -2.39 -5.54 -23.50
N THR A 208 -2.01 -5.79 -22.25
CA THR A 208 -0.63 -6.14 -21.90
C THR A 208 -0.29 -7.61 -22.22
N GLY A 209 -1.29 -8.44 -22.54
CA GLY A 209 -1.11 -9.84 -22.89
C GLY A 209 -0.98 -10.79 -21.70
N ILE A 210 -1.35 -10.33 -20.48
CA ILE A 210 -1.40 -11.15 -19.28
C ILE A 210 -2.81 -11.74 -19.16
N LYS A 211 -2.92 -13.07 -19.11
CA LYS A 211 -4.20 -13.78 -19.02
C LYS A 211 -4.73 -13.89 -17.58
N GLN A 212 -3.82 -13.86 -16.62
CA GLN A 212 -4.15 -13.96 -15.19
C GLN A 212 -4.65 -12.61 -14.65
N ARG A 213 -5.34 -12.66 -13.50
CA ARG A 213 -5.64 -11.45 -12.74
C ARG A 213 -4.35 -10.86 -12.21
N VAL A 214 -4.25 -9.54 -12.29
CA VAL A 214 -3.11 -8.78 -11.77
C VAL A 214 -3.63 -7.85 -10.69
N TYR A 215 -3.01 -7.93 -9.53
CA TYR A 215 -3.24 -7.02 -8.42
C TYR A 215 -2.07 -6.06 -8.33
N ALA A 216 -2.34 -4.78 -8.09
CA ALA A 216 -1.33 -3.74 -8.10
C ALA A 216 -1.57 -2.73 -6.99
N PHE A 217 -0.50 -2.03 -6.62
CA PHE A 217 -0.55 -0.85 -5.77
C PHE A 217 0.43 0.23 -6.26
N GLU A 218 0.14 1.48 -5.89
CA GLU A 218 0.99 2.64 -6.13
C GLU A 218 0.94 3.52 -4.88
N VAL A 219 2.07 3.70 -4.20
CA VAL A 219 2.19 4.53 -2.98
C VAL A 219 2.98 5.77 -3.32
N TYR A 220 2.39 6.94 -3.09
CA TYR A 220 2.98 8.25 -3.36
C TYR A 220 3.86 8.68 -2.19
N LEU A 221 5.15 8.40 -2.25
CA LEU A 221 6.07 8.67 -1.15
C LEU A 221 6.19 10.16 -0.86
N ASP A 222 6.12 11.01 -1.88
CA ASP A 222 6.19 12.46 -1.70
C ASP A 222 4.91 13.05 -1.07
N ASN A 223 3.78 12.34 -1.17
CA ASN A 223 2.52 12.74 -0.56
C ASN A 223 2.43 12.37 0.94
N ILE A 224 3.34 11.52 1.42
CA ILE A 224 3.38 11.15 2.83
C ILE A 224 4.02 12.30 3.61
N PRO A 225 3.35 12.88 4.62
CA PRO A 225 3.90 13.97 5.40
C PRO A 225 5.26 13.60 6.02
N LEU A 226 6.20 14.52 5.96
CA LEU A 226 7.43 14.38 6.73
C LEU A 226 7.13 14.64 8.22
N PRO A 227 7.78 13.94 9.12
CA PRO A 227 7.70 14.24 10.54
C PRO A 227 8.07 15.70 10.79
N ARG A 228 7.31 16.40 11.64
CA ARG A 228 7.54 17.84 11.92
C ARG A 228 8.85 18.13 12.63
N ASP A 229 9.42 17.16 13.37
CA ASP A 229 10.70 17.28 14.03
C ASP A 229 11.77 16.50 13.30
N SER A 230 12.79 17.20 12.82
CA SER A 230 14.00 16.64 12.21
C SER A 230 14.93 15.98 13.23
N GLN A 231 14.72 16.22 14.52
CA GLN A 231 15.47 15.59 15.60
C GLN A 231 14.89 14.22 15.91
N GLY A 232 15.70 13.20 15.74
CA GLY A 232 15.38 11.77 15.79
C GLY A 232 14.29 11.45 16.77
N LYS A 233 13.14 11.05 16.23
CA LYS A 233 11.98 10.71 17.06
C LYS A 233 12.29 9.46 17.84
N ALA A 234 12.55 9.64 19.11
CA ALA A 234 12.34 8.56 20.06
C ALA A 234 10.88 8.10 19.90
N LYS A 235 10.67 6.83 19.61
CA LYS A 235 9.33 6.23 19.71
C LYS A 235 8.81 6.52 21.11
N LYS A 236 7.52 6.81 21.24
CA LYS A 236 6.90 6.95 22.56
C LYS A 236 7.26 5.73 23.39
N LYS A 237 7.55 5.95 24.68
CA LYS A 237 7.75 4.87 25.65
C LYS A 237 6.57 3.90 25.54
N LEU A 238 6.85 2.63 25.41
CA LEU A 238 5.82 1.60 25.42
C LEU A 238 5.27 1.52 26.84
N GLU A 239 3.99 1.82 27.00
CA GLU A 239 3.25 1.66 28.26
C GLU A 239 2.38 0.40 28.13
N LEU A 240 2.84 -0.68 28.73
CA LEU A 240 2.09 -1.93 28.78
C LEU A 240 1.17 -1.88 30.00
N SER A 241 -0.10 -2.23 29.78
CA SER A 241 -0.99 -2.50 30.90
C SER A 241 -0.54 -3.75 31.66
N GLN A 242 -0.65 -3.72 32.98
CA GLN A 242 -0.39 -4.89 33.84
C GLN A 242 -1.56 -5.88 33.88
N PHE A 243 -2.69 -5.51 33.30
CA PHE A 243 -3.93 -6.29 33.30
C PHE A 243 -4.08 -7.04 31.97
N GLN A 244 -4.64 -8.24 32.04
CA GLN A 244 -4.88 -9.07 30.85
C GLN A 244 -6.00 -8.45 29.98
N PRO A 245 -5.82 -8.41 28.64
CA PRO A 245 -6.88 -8.04 27.74
C PRO A 245 -7.98 -9.11 27.73
N VAL A 246 -9.18 -8.69 27.33
CA VAL A 246 -10.34 -9.59 27.16
C VAL A 246 -10.86 -9.46 25.75
N ASP A 247 -10.95 -10.58 25.02
CA ASP A 247 -11.54 -10.62 23.71
C ASP A 247 -13.02 -11.03 23.79
N LYS A 248 -13.86 -10.36 23.03
CA LYS A 248 -15.27 -10.69 22.85
C LYS A 248 -15.64 -10.66 21.38
N ASP A 249 -16.36 -11.69 20.95
CA ASP A 249 -16.86 -11.82 19.60
C ASP A 249 -18.30 -11.32 19.52
N LEU A 250 -18.57 -10.49 18.53
CA LEU A 250 -19.88 -9.91 18.26
C LEU A 250 -20.22 -10.08 16.78
N ALA A 251 -21.46 -10.46 16.47
CA ALA A 251 -21.94 -10.55 15.10
C ALA A 251 -23.08 -9.56 14.88
N PHE A 252 -23.00 -8.80 13.79
CA PHE A 252 -23.96 -7.76 13.45
C PHE A 252 -24.56 -8.03 12.08
N VAL A 253 -25.90 -8.05 12.02
CA VAL A 253 -26.64 -8.12 10.78
C VAL A 253 -26.86 -6.71 10.26
N VAL A 254 -26.22 -6.37 9.15
CA VAL A 254 -26.23 -5.04 8.55
C VAL A 254 -26.66 -5.07 7.10
N ASP A 255 -27.02 -3.93 6.54
CA ASP A 255 -27.31 -3.82 5.11
C ASP A 255 -26.08 -4.20 4.27
N ARG A 256 -26.30 -4.82 3.13
CA ARG A 256 -25.24 -5.25 2.21
C ARG A 256 -24.31 -4.11 1.77
N LYS A 257 -24.83 -2.87 1.77
CA LYS A 257 -24.10 -1.64 1.43
C LYS A 257 -23.13 -1.17 2.52
N VAL A 258 -23.35 -1.60 3.78
CA VAL A 258 -22.47 -1.22 4.91
C VAL A 258 -21.10 -1.85 4.72
N ARG A 259 -20.06 -1.03 4.79
CA ARG A 259 -18.68 -1.50 4.62
C ARG A 259 -18.17 -2.06 5.94
N ALA A 260 -17.30 -3.08 5.89
CA ALA A 260 -16.67 -3.63 7.09
C ALA A 260 -15.90 -2.55 7.89
N ILE A 261 -15.29 -1.57 7.21
CA ILE A 261 -14.59 -0.47 7.88
C ILE A 261 -15.55 0.43 8.69
N ASP A 262 -16.80 0.57 8.27
CA ASP A 262 -17.80 1.35 9.01
C ASP A 262 -18.17 0.64 10.31
N VAL A 263 -18.29 -0.70 10.28
CA VAL A 263 -18.50 -1.56 11.45
C VAL A 263 -17.31 -1.48 12.42
N VAL A 264 -16.08 -1.64 11.91
CA VAL A 264 -14.86 -1.52 12.72
C VAL A 264 -14.75 -0.14 13.36
N SER A 265 -15.03 0.93 12.60
CA SER A 265 -14.99 2.30 13.09
C SER A 265 -16.06 2.56 14.15
N ALA A 266 -17.28 2.03 13.97
CA ALA A 266 -18.36 2.15 14.95
C ALA A 266 -17.97 1.49 16.27
N ALA A 267 -17.43 0.26 16.22
CA ALA A 267 -16.94 -0.44 17.42
C ALA A 267 -15.80 0.32 18.11
N LYS A 268 -14.76 0.70 17.38
CA LYS A 268 -13.62 1.46 17.95
C LYS A 268 -14.02 2.78 18.61
N THR A 269 -15.04 3.44 18.09
CA THR A 269 -15.48 4.74 18.63
C THR A 269 -16.41 4.62 19.83
N ALA A 270 -16.92 3.43 20.16
CA ALA A 270 -17.79 3.21 21.30
C ALA A 270 -17.07 3.48 22.63
N ASP A 271 -15.81 3.09 22.75
CA ASP A 271 -14.96 3.45 23.89
C ASP A 271 -13.47 3.39 23.48
N ARG A 272 -12.89 4.57 23.19
CA ARG A 272 -11.52 4.68 22.69
C ARG A 272 -10.44 4.34 23.71
N ASN A 273 -10.78 4.33 25.00
CA ASN A 273 -9.81 4.04 26.06
C ASN A 273 -9.77 2.56 26.39
N ALA A 274 -10.91 1.88 26.31
CA ALA A 274 -11.03 0.48 26.66
C ALA A 274 -10.81 -0.44 25.45
N ILE A 275 -11.15 0.01 24.21
CA ILE A 275 -11.06 -0.82 23.00
C ILE A 275 -9.76 -0.53 22.28
N THR A 276 -8.86 -1.52 22.27
CA THR A 276 -7.54 -1.41 21.63
C THR A 276 -7.54 -1.97 20.21
N GLU A 277 -8.27 -3.06 19.96
CA GLU A 277 -8.35 -3.69 18.64
C GLU A 277 -9.78 -4.10 18.30
N VAL A 278 -10.13 -3.98 17.03
CA VAL A 278 -11.35 -4.54 16.44
C VAL A 278 -10.97 -5.21 15.13
N ARG A 279 -11.22 -6.50 15.02
CA ARG A 279 -10.86 -7.32 13.87
C ARG A 279 -12.10 -8.01 13.31
N VAL A 280 -12.35 -7.88 12.01
CA VAL A 280 -13.35 -8.69 11.31
C VAL A 280 -12.77 -10.08 11.09
N PHE A 281 -13.47 -11.11 11.52
CA PHE A 281 -13.01 -12.48 11.33
C PHE A 281 -13.96 -13.34 10.50
N ASP A 282 -15.23 -12.93 10.34
CA ASP A 282 -16.18 -13.65 9.48
C ASP A 282 -17.14 -12.70 8.76
N LEU A 283 -17.55 -13.11 7.57
CA LEU A 283 -18.57 -12.47 6.74
C LEU A 283 -19.50 -13.55 6.19
N TYR A 284 -20.76 -13.52 6.60
CA TYR A 284 -21.77 -14.47 6.13
C TYR A 284 -22.81 -13.76 5.25
N GLU A 285 -22.98 -14.29 4.05
CA GLU A 285 -24.01 -13.93 3.08
C GLU A 285 -24.69 -15.24 2.62
N GLY A 286 -25.79 -15.65 3.24
CA GLY A 286 -26.43 -16.94 2.98
C GLY A 286 -27.94 -16.92 3.10
N GLU A 287 -28.56 -18.07 2.83
CA GLU A 287 -30.01 -18.25 2.75
C GLU A 287 -30.75 -17.93 4.06
N ASN A 288 -30.05 -17.92 5.19
CA ASN A 288 -30.66 -17.63 6.50
C ASN A 288 -30.76 -16.12 6.79
N LEU A 289 -30.35 -15.25 5.86
CA LEU A 289 -30.45 -13.81 5.98
C LEU A 289 -31.31 -13.24 4.84
N PRO A 290 -32.00 -12.11 5.06
CA PRO A 290 -32.61 -11.34 3.97
C PRO A 290 -31.61 -11.04 2.86
N ALA A 291 -32.03 -11.05 1.60
CA ALA A 291 -31.16 -10.89 0.43
C ALA A 291 -30.40 -9.55 0.39
N ASP A 292 -30.91 -8.55 1.09
CA ASP A 292 -30.32 -7.22 1.24
C ASP A 292 -29.41 -7.06 2.47
N LYS A 293 -29.28 -8.12 3.29
CA LYS A 293 -28.50 -8.14 4.53
C LYS A 293 -27.27 -9.04 4.43
N LYS A 294 -26.31 -8.78 5.32
CA LYS A 294 -25.16 -9.63 5.60
C LYS A 294 -24.82 -9.60 7.08
N SER A 295 -24.18 -10.65 7.58
CA SER A 295 -23.66 -10.70 8.94
C SER A 295 -22.15 -10.46 8.90
N ILE A 296 -21.67 -9.51 9.70
CA ILE A 296 -20.25 -9.25 9.90
C ILE A 296 -19.91 -9.58 11.33
N ALA A 297 -19.00 -10.54 11.53
CA ALA A 297 -18.51 -10.91 12.84
C ALA A 297 -17.17 -10.20 13.14
N VAL A 298 -17.09 -9.59 14.30
CA VAL A 298 -15.93 -8.86 14.78
C VAL A 298 -15.47 -9.38 16.13
N SER A 299 -14.16 -9.53 16.31
CA SER A 299 -13.52 -9.74 17.59
C SER A 299 -13.05 -8.38 18.12
N VAL A 300 -13.42 -8.06 19.35
CA VAL A 300 -13.11 -6.78 20.00
C VAL A 300 -12.23 -7.07 21.22
N THR A 301 -11.04 -6.47 21.24
CA THR A 301 -10.09 -6.58 22.35
C THR A 301 -10.29 -5.39 23.30
N PHE A 302 -10.68 -5.68 24.54
CA PHE A 302 -10.78 -4.72 25.63
C PHE A 302 -9.53 -4.79 26.49
N GLN A 303 -8.86 -3.64 26.69
CA GLN A 303 -7.66 -3.53 27.52
C GLN A 303 -7.99 -2.73 28.78
N PRO A 304 -7.97 -3.36 29.96
CA PRO A 304 -8.13 -2.64 31.22
C PRO A 304 -6.90 -1.77 31.52
N VAL A 305 -7.11 -0.60 32.11
CA VAL A 305 -6.03 0.34 32.44
C VAL A 305 -5.80 0.40 33.96
N GLU A 306 -6.84 0.50 34.75
CA GLU A 306 -6.75 0.71 36.22
C GLU A 306 -7.06 -0.57 37.03
N LYS A 307 -7.97 -1.39 36.55
CA LYS A 307 -8.40 -2.63 37.20
C LYS A 307 -8.89 -3.63 36.17
N THR A 308 -8.87 -4.93 36.49
CA THR A 308 -9.50 -5.99 35.67
C THR A 308 -11.00 -5.71 35.47
N PHE A 309 -11.52 -5.94 34.27
CA PHE A 309 -12.93 -5.82 34.00
C PHE A 309 -13.75 -6.93 34.71
N SER A 310 -14.84 -6.53 35.34
CA SER A 310 -15.87 -7.45 35.78
C SER A 310 -16.81 -7.78 34.62
N ASP A 311 -17.64 -8.82 34.77
CA ASP A 311 -18.67 -9.17 33.78
C ASP A 311 -19.64 -8.02 33.54
N GLN A 312 -19.96 -7.25 34.57
CA GLN A 312 -20.81 -6.05 34.45
C GLN A 312 -20.11 -4.95 33.65
N ASP A 313 -18.82 -4.70 33.87
CA ASP A 313 -18.04 -3.70 33.10
C ASP A 313 -18.04 -4.09 31.60
N LEU A 314 -17.84 -5.38 31.28
CA LEU A 314 -17.84 -5.88 29.91
C LEU A 314 -19.22 -5.76 29.25
N GLU A 315 -20.30 -6.05 30.00
CA GLU A 315 -21.66 -5.89 29.51
C GLU A 315 -21.98 -4.43 29.15
N VAL A 316 -21.54 -3.48 29.98
CA VAL A 316 -21.68 -2.04 29.70
C VAL A 316 -20.92 -1.66 28.42
N LEU A 317 -19.68 -2.15 28.24
CA LEU A 317 -18.88 -1.87 27.06
C LEU A 317 -19.51 -2.48 25.78
N MET A 318 -20.00 -3.72 25.85
CA MET A 318 -20.71 -4.37 24.74
C MET A 318 -21.98 -3.60 24.36
N ASN A 319 -22.77 -3.15 25.35
CA ASN A 319 -23.95 -2.35 25.11
C ASN A 319 -23.63 -1.01 24.42
N LYS A 320 -22.52 -0.35 24.77
CA LYS A 320 -22.06 0.86 24.07
C LYS A 320 -21.76 0.54 22.58
N ILE A 321 -21.10 -0.58 22.30
CA ILE A 321 -20.81 -1.01 20.92
C ILE A 321 -22.13 -1.24 20.16
N ILE A 322 -23.08 -1.96 20.75
CA ILE A 322 -24.39 -2.25 20.14
C ILE A 322 -25.13 -0.93 19.82
N GLN A 323 -25.09 0.04 20.72
CA GLN A 323 -25.71 1.35 20.48
C GLN A 323 -25.06 2.12 19.34
N GLU A 324 -23.72 2.14 19.28
CA GLU A 324 -22.98 2.78 18.17
C GLU A 324 -23.23 2.06 16.84
N MET A 325 -23.34 0.73 16.85
CA MET A 325 -23.70 -0.07 15.67
C MET A 325 -25.09 0.26 15.14
N LYS A 326 -26.09 0.32 16.02
CA LYS A 326 -27.46 0.74 15.65
C LYS A 326 -27.46 2.12 15.03
N LYS A 327 -26.74 3.05 15.63
CA LYS A 327 -26.69 4.45 15.19
C LYS A 327 -25.98 4.65 13.85
N LYS A 328 -24.85 3.98 13.62
CA LYS A 328 -23.98 4.21 12.45
C LYS A 328 -24.20 3.21 11.31
N CYS A 329 -24.56 1.98 11.63
CA CYS A 329 -24.64 0.88 10.68
C CYS A 329 -26.06 0.34 10.52
N GLY A 330 -27.03 0.73 11.35
CA GLY A 330 -28.42 0.25 11.32
C GLY A 330 -28.53 -1.25 11.68
N ALA A 331 -27.63 -1.74 12.54
CA ALA A 331 -27.56 -3.15 12.95
C ALA A 331 -28.64 -3.50 13.99
#